data_8a5667ce7ec61f1336737778e2f59df3
#
_entry.id   8a5667ce7ec61f1336737778e2f59df3
#
_cell.length_a   1.000
_cell.length_b   1.000
_cell.length_c   1.000
_cell.angle_alpha   90.00
_cell.angle_beta   90.00
_cell.angle_gamma   90.00
#
_symmetry.space_group_name_H-M   'P 1'
#
loop_
_entity.id
_entity.type
_entity.pdbx_description
1 polymer ?
#
loop_
_entity_poly.entity_id
_entity_poly.type
_entity_poly.pdbx_seq_one_letter_code
_entity_poly.pdbx_strand_id
1 'polypeptide(L)'
;DSLAPGEEVLISMEVMPQVEGEIGNTARITFEAQASVRTICTKPQLLVEHSSDPKVLIGEDVIFNITISNPGSGDATGIILEEDVPRGLSHVAGSELELDVGTLRPGESRRLELVLKANEAGVTSNKLRVRGDANLLAEHTIQVEIIAPKLLVGLAGPRRRYLDRQVKYQVAFRNAGTAIAKNVELATYLSRGLKFVSTSGKGQYDSRDHAVYWSLDQLAPGQEGDVELIALPVATGEQKLRIEGTADLGLSHTFEHTTVVEAIKQGARRP
;
A
#
# COMPACT_ATOMS: atom_id res chain seq x y z
N ASP A 1 -60.52 -29.97 -31.09
CA ASP A 1 -60.11 -31.31 -31.48
C ASP A 1 -60.47 -32.30 -30.37
N SER A 2 -61.01 -33.47 -30.69
CA SER A 2 -61.36 -34.50 -29.73
C SER A 2 -60.21 -35.47 -29.53
N LEU A 3 -59.95 -35.85 -28.29
CA LEU A 3 -58.96 -36.85 -27.92
C LEU A 3 -59.62 -38.23 -27.91
N ALA A 4 -58.98 -39.23 -28.53
CA ALA A 4 -59.35 -40.61 -28.44
C ALA A 4 -58.97 -41.25 -27.11
N PRO A 5 -59.62 -42.35 -26.65
CA PRO A 5 -59.26 -43.02 -25.44
C PRO A 5 -57.76 -43.50 -25.49
N GLY A 6 -56.93 -43.01 -24.53
CA GLY A 6 -55.50 -43.35 -24.48
C GLY A 6 -54.59 -42.39 -25.28
N GLU A 7 -55.14 -41.38 -25.95
CA GLU A 7 -54.38 -40.33 -26.63
C GLU A 7 -53.93 -39.24 -25.67
N GLU A 8 -52.68 -38.85 -25.74
CA GLU A 8 -52.08 -37.80 -24.92
C GLU A 8 -51.80 -36.56 -25.79
N VAL A 9 -52.20 -35.37 -25.32
CA VAL A 9 -51.80 -34.11 -25.92
C VAL A 9 -50.97 -33.30 -24.91
N LEU A 10 -49.76 -33.00 -25.33
CA LEU A 10 -48.91 -32.12 -24.54
C LEU A 10 -49.14 -30.68 -24.95
N ILE A 11 -49.59 -29.85 -24.00
CA ILE A 11 -49.70 -28.39 -24.18
C ILE A 11 -48.55 -27.75 -23.40
N SER A 12 -47.64 -27.12 -24.15
CA SER A 12 -46.55 -26.34 -23.58
C SER A 12 -46.95 -24.85 -23.56
N MET A 13 -46.72 -24.21 -22.41
CA MET A 13 -46.91 -22.80 -22.26
C MET A 13 -45.63 -22.17 -21.68
N GLU A 14 -45.05 -21.25 -22.42
CA GLU A 14 -43.94 -20.44 -21.94
C GLU A 14 -44.49 -19.21 -21.19
N VAL A 15 -44.04 -19.03 -19.94
CA VAL A 15 -44.39 -17.87 -19.13
C VAL A 15 -43.12 -17.14 -18.69
N MET A 16 -43.13 -15.80 -18.80
CA MET A 16 -42.05 -14.96 -18.35
C MET A 16 -42.51 -14.27 -17.05
N PRO A 17 -41.99 -14.72 -15.88
CA PRO A 17 -42.32 -14.12 -14.59
C PRO A 17 -41.81 -12.68 -14.53
N GLN A 18 -42.65 -11.74 -14.05
CA GLN A 18 -42.29 -10.33 -13.84
C GLN A 18 -41.92 -10.04 -12.39
N VAL A 19 -42.33 -10.92 -11.47
CA VAL A 19 -42.09 -10.82 -10.04
C VAL A 19 -41.77 -12.18 -9.44
N GLU A 20 -41.03 -12.20 -8.34
CA GLU A 20 -40.74 -13.40 -7.57
C GLU A 20 -41.99 -13.92 -6.84
N GLY A 21 -42.20 -15.22 -6.82
CA GLY A 21 -43.31 -15.84 -6.09
C GLY A 21 -43.86 -17.11 -6.75
N GLU A 22 -44.96 -17.62 -6.19
CA GLU A 22 -45.65 -18.80 -6.68
C GLU A 22 -46.60 -18.39 -7.82
N ILE A 23 -46.47 -19.04 -8.98
CA ILE A 23 -47.35 -18.83 -10.14
C ILE A 23 -48.31 -20.04 -10.24
N GLY A 24 -49.59 -19.76 -10.04
CA GLY A 24 -50.64 -20.75 -10.26
C GLY A 24 -51.22 -20.61 -11.69
N ASN A 25 -51.24 -21.69 -12.42
CA ASN A 25 -51.93 -21.76 -13.69
C ASN A 25 -53.03 -22.83 -13.64
N THR A 26 -54.21 -22.49 -14.12
CA THR A 26 -55.34 -23.42 -14.18
C THR A 26 -55.75 -23.61 -15.63
N ALA A 27 -55.54 -24.82 -16.15
CA ALA A 27 -56.09 -25.23 -17.46
C ALA A 27 -57.45 -25.89 -17.26
N ARG A 28 -58.43 -25.45 -18.00
CA ARG A 28 -59.75 -26.10 -18.05
C ARG A 28 -59.84 -26.94 -19.30
N ILE A 29 -60.01 -28.24 -19.13
CA ILE A 29 -60.20 -29.19 -20.22
C ILE A 29 -61.70 -29.47 -20.35
N THR A 30 -62.22 -29.66 -21.57
CA THR A 30 -63.65 -29.83 -21.88
C THR A 30 -64.27 -31.15 -21.34
N PHE A 31 -63.54 -31.91 -20.57
CA PHE A 31 -63.93 -33.13 -19.86
C PHE A 31 -64.17 -32.92 -18.35
N GLU A 32 -64.51 -31.73 -17.92
CA GLU A 32 -64.72 -31.39 -16.50
C GLU A 32 -63.51 -31.69 -15.56
N ALA A 33 -62.30 -31.85 -16.08
CA ALA A 33 -61.13 -32.01 -15.29
C ALA A 33 -60.38 -30.66 -15.20
N GLN A 34 -60.07 -30.20 -13.97
CA GLN A 34 -59.17 -29.08 -13.73
C GLN A 34 -57.78 -29.62 -13.37
N ALA A 35 -56.78 -29.23 -14.13
CA ALA A 35 -55.37 -29.43 -13.76
C ALA A 35 -54.76 -28.10 -13.33
N SER A 36 -54.17 -28.04 -12.16
CA SER A 36 -53.40 -26.88 -11.69
C SER A 36 -51.95 -27.25 -11.56
N VAL A 37 -51.06 -26.44 -12.12
CA VAL A 37 -49.61 -26.57 -11.99
C VAL A 37 -49.12 -25.40 -11.17
N ARG A 38 -48.33 -25.68 -10.15
CA ARG A 38 -47.63 -24.68 -9.38
C ARG A 38 -46.21 -24.55 -9.89
N THR A 39 -45.82 -23.38 -10.29
CA THR A 39 -44.46 -23.04 -10.66
C THR A 39 -43.90 -22.05 -9.64
N ILE A 40 -42.78 -22.36 -9.05
CA ILE A 40 -42.07 -21.47 -8.13
C ILE A 40 -41.04 -20.72 -8.97
N CYS A 41 -41.17 -19.37 -8.98
CA CYS A 41 -40.11 -18.51 -9.54
C CYS A 41 -39.17 -18.09 -8.45
N THR A 42 -37.90 -18.31 -8.68
CA THR A 42 -36.84 -17.92 -7.77
C THR A 42 -35.96 -16.84 -8.41
N LYS A 43 -35.33 -16.02 -7.59
CA LYS A 43 -34.46 -14.95 -8.02
C LYS A 43 -33.13 -15.04 -7.27
N PRO A 44 -32.01 -15.33 -7.95
CA PRO A 44 -30.70 -15.26 -7.35
C PRO A 44 -30.29 -13.79 -7.12
N GLN A 45 -29.42 -13.57 -6.13
CA GLN A 45 -28.80 -12.29 -5.84
C GLN A 45 -27.33 -12.52 -5.51
N LEU A 46 -26.48 -11.52 -5.71
CA LEU A 46 -25.10 -11.53 -5.26
C LEU A 46 -24.85 -10.34 -4.35
N LEU A 47 -24.11 -10.61 -3.28
CA LEU A 47 -23.51 -9.63 -2.40
C LEU A 47 -22.05 -9.98 -2.23
N VAL A 48 -21.16 -9.00 -2.33
CA VAL A 48 -19.74 -9.12 -2.01
C VAL A 48 -19.36 -8.08 -0.97
N GLU A 49 -18.64 -8.50 0.04
CA GLU A 49 -18.03 -7.65 1.06
C GLU A 49 -16.58 -8.09 1.24
N HIS A 50 -15.70 -7.14 1.47
CA HIS A 50 -14.32 -7.43 1.85
C HIS A 50 -13.79 -6.42 2.86
N SER A 51 -12.78 -6.84 3.62
CA SER A 51 -12.12 -6.06 4.65
C SER A 51 -10.63 -6.36 4.68
N SER A 52 -9.85 -5.44 5.18
CA SER A 52 -8.41 -5.58 5.43
C SER A 52 -8.01 -4.68 6.60
N ASP A 53 -6.77 -4.78 7.04
CA ASP A 53 -6.18 -3.77 7.92
C ASP A 53 -6.17 -2.42 7.21
N PRO A 54 -6.59 -1.33 7.88
CA PRO A 54 -6.69 -0.02 7.27
C PRO A 54 -5.32 0.60 6.96
N LYS A 55 -4.24 0.12 7.62
CA LYS A 55 -2.86 0.59 7.43
C LYS A 55 -1.91 -0.59 7.39
N VAL A 56 -1.08 -0.64 6.35
CA VAL A 56 -0.07 -1.70 6.15
C VAL A 56 1.27 -1.05 5.81
N LEU A 57 2.37 -1.59 6.36
CA LEU A 57 3.71 -1.09 6.07
C LEU A 57 4.14 -1.53 4.66
N ILE A 58 4.83 -0.64 3.97
CA ILE A 58 5.44 -0.97 2.67
C ILE A 58 6.33 -2.23 2.79
N GLY A 59 6.21 -3.14 1.82
CA GLY A 59 6.90 -4.42 1.83
C GLY A 59 6.19 -5.53 2.61
N GLU A 60 5.10 -5.25 3.34
CA GLU A 60 4.25 -6.25 3.99
C GLU A 60 3.12 -6.71 3.08
N ASP A 61 2.42 -7.76 3.49
CA ASP A 61 1.27 -8.30 2.79
C ASP A 61 -0.01 -7.60 3.26
N VAL A 62 -0.85 -7.21 2.30
CA VAL A 62 -2.21 -6.73 2.54
C VAL A 62 -3.15 -7.91 2.37
N ILE A 63 -3.81 -8.33 3.45
CA ILE A 63 -4.72 -9.47 3.45
C ILE A 63 -6.15 -8.96 3.34
N PHE A 64 -6.82 -9.30 2.24
CA PHE A 64 -8.24 -9.01 2.03
C PHE A 64 -9.07 -10.24 2.36
N ASN A 65 -9.92 -10.13 3.38
CA ASN A 65 -10.91 -11.15 3.73
C ASN A 65 -12.20 -10.85 2.96
N ILE A 66 -12.57 -11.73 2.03
CA ILE A 66 -13.67 -11.55 1.10
C ILE A 66 -14.81 -12.50 1.49
N THR A 67 -16.04 -12.00 1.48
CA THR A 67 -17.24 -12.81 1.65
C THR A 67 -18.17 -12.56 0.46
N ILE A 68 -18.51 -13.61 -0.27
CA ILE A 68 -19.48 -13.60 -1.36
C ILE A 68 -20.68 -14.39 -0.90
N SER A 69 -21.90 -13.84 -1.05
CA SER A 69 -23.13 -14.49 -0.60
C SER A 69 -24.25 -14.35 -1.62
N ASN A 70 -25.19 -15.31 -1.57
CA ASN A 70 -26.43 -15.28 -2.32
C ASN A 70 -27.62 -15.10 -1.35
N PRO A 71 -28.07 -13.87 -1.08
CA PRO A 71 -29.25 -13.61 -0.25
C PRO A 71 -30.57 -13.84 -1.00
N GLY A 72 -30.53 -14.22 -2.27
CA GLY A 72 -31.70 -14.49 -3.10
C GLY A 72 -32.40 -15.81 -2.79
N SER A 73 -33.45 -16.12 -3.54
CA SER A 73 -34.26 -17.33 -3.42
C SER A 73 -33.95 -18.40 -4.47
N GLY A 74 -33.11 -18.08 -5.47
CA GLY A 74 -32.63 -18.99 -6.52
C GLY A 74 -31.12 -19.20 -6.46
N ASP A 75 -30.64 -20.26 -7.13
CA ASP A 75 -29.22 -20.52 -7.23
C ASP A 75 -28.51 -19.45 -8.07
N ALA A 76 -27.46 -18.86 -7.54
CA ALA A 76 -26.53 -18.00 -8.28
C ALA A 76 -25.43 -18.89 -8.90
N THR A 77 -25.39 -18.95 -10.23
CA THR A 77 -24.50 -19.83 -11.00
C THR A 77 -23.47 -19.03 -11.79
N GLY A 78 -22.38 -19.71 -12.23
CA GLY A 78 -21.33 -19.08 -13.02
C GLY A 78 -20.65 -17.90 -12.33
N ILE A 79 -20.49 -17.97 -11.01
CA ILE A 79 -19.96 -16.87 -10.21
C ILE A 79 -18.46 -16.78 -10.40
N ILE A 80 -17.99 -15.60 -10.85
CA ILE A 80 -16.57 -15.28 -11.00
C ILE A 80 -16.29 -14.02 -10.18
N LEU A 81 -15.24 -14.10 -9.36
CA LEU A 81 -14.65 -12.95 -8.67
C LEU A 81 -13.56 -12.36 -9.58
N GLU A 82 -13.63 -11.07 -9.82
CA GLU A 82 -12.66 -10.30 -10.61
C GLU A 82 -12.03 -9.23 -9.73
N GLU A 83 -10.71 -9.06 -9.89
CA GLU A 83 -9.92 -8.04 -9.20
C GLU A 83 -8.90 -7.43 -10.15
N ASP A 84 -9.00 -6.12 -10.34
CA ASP A 84 -7.95 -5.31 -10.95
C ASP A 84 -7.03 -4.81 -9.84
N VAL A 85 -5.85 -5.42 -9.69
CA VAL A 85 -4.90 -5.08 -8.63
C VAL A 85 -4.54 -3.60 -8.70
N PRO A 86 -4.88 -2.80 -7.68
CA PRO A 86 -4.70 -1.37 -7.74
C PRO A 86 -3.23 -0.97 -7.67
N ARG A 87 -2.93 0.22 -8.17
CA ARG A 87 -1.58 0.80 -8.09
C ARG A 87 -1.09 0.83 -6.63
N GLY A 88 0.20 0.51 -6.45
CA GLY A 88 0.84 0.42 -5.14
C GLY A 88 0.77 -0.96 -4.51
N LEU A 89 -0.05 -1.86 -5.07
CA LEU A 89 -0.10 -3.27 -4.71
C LEU A 89 0.35 -4.15 -5.87
N SER A 90 0.71 -5.40 -5.59
CA SER A 90 1.01 -6.40 -6.62
C SER A 90 0.60 -7.80 -6.17
N HIS A 91 0.35 -8.67 -7.15
CA HIS A 91 0.12 -10.09 -6.94
C HIS A 91 1.02 -10.92 -7.86
N VAL A 92 1.40 -12.12 -7.41
CA VAL A 92 2.31 -13.01 -8.17
C VAL A 92 1.73 -13.48 -9.51
N ALA A 93 0.39 -13.55 -9.63
CA ALA A 93 -0.30 -13.95 -10.85
C ALA A 93 -0.55 -12.80 -11.84
N GLY A 94 -0.19 -11.55 -11.50
CA GLY A 94 -0.37 -10.38 -12.37
C GLY A 94 -1.30 -9.33 -11.80
N SER A 95 -1.76 -8.42 -12.67
CA SER A 95 -2.60 -7.27 -12.31
C SER A 95 -4.11 -7.52 -12.49
N GLU A 96 -4.48 -8.49 -13.27
CA GLU A 96 -5.88 -8.89 -13.49
C GLU A 96 -6.06 -10.29 -12.93
N LEU A 97 -6.90 -10.42 -11.91
CA LEU A 97 -7.12 -11.69 -11.21
C LEU A 97 -8.57 -12.12 -11.41
N GLU A 98 -8.76 -13.37 -11.76
CA GLU A 98 -10.06 -14.01 -11.85
C GLU A 98 -10.06 -15.31 -11.04
N LEU A 99 -11.15 -15.52 -10.28
CA LEU A 99 -11.36 -16.76 -9.53
C LEU A 99 -12.78 -17.27 -9.79
N ASP A 100 -12.86 -18.52 -10.26
CA ASP A 100 -14.13 -19.24 -10.37
C ASP A 100 -14.63 -19.62 -8.97
N VAL A 101 -15.74 -19.02 -8.58
CA VAL A 101 -16.42 -19.29 -7.30
C VAL A 101 -17.46 -20.39 -7.48
N GLY A 102 -17.97 -20.61 -8.70
CA GLY A 102 -18.94 -21.63 -9.04
C GLY A 102 -20.38 -21.24 -8.73
N THR A 103 -21.09 -22.02 -7.95
CA THR A 103 -22.52 -21.85 -7.61
C THR A 103 -22.68 -21.58 -6.12
N LEU A 104 -23.56 -20.63 -5.78
CA LEU A 104 -24.05 -20.37 -4.42
C LEU A 104 -25.54 -20.59 -4.35
N ARG A 105 -25.98 -21.51 -3.47
CA ARG A 105 -27.40 -21.74 -3.19
C ARG A 105 -28.02 -20.57 -2.42
N PRO A 106 -29.33 -20.46 -2.36
CA PRO A 106 -30.02 -19.49 -1.51
C PRO A 106 -29.52 -19.53 -0.06
N GLY A 107 -29.07 -18.36 0.44
CA GLY A 107 -28.51 -18.20 1.79
C GLY A 107 -27.07 -18.69 1.94
N GLU A 108 -26.44 -19.25 0.91
CA GLU A 108 -25.05 -19.72 0.96
C GLU A 108 -24.07 -18.54 0.88
N SER A 109 -22.95 -18.67 1.62
CA SER A 109 -21.85 -17.72 1.59
C SER A 109 -20.52 -18.46 1.42
N ARG A 110 -19.59 -17.86 0.68
CA ARG A 110 -18.21 -18.35 0.52
C ARG A 110 -17.24 -17.31 1.01
N ARG A 111 -16.27 -17.71 1.83
CA ARG A 111 -15.17 -16.88 2.32
C ARG A 111 -13.91 -17.20 1.55
N LEU A 112 -13.19 -16.16 1.14
CA LEU A 112 -11.96 -16.22 0.38
C LEU A 112 -10.97 -15.25 1.00
N GLU A 113 -9.69 -15.48 0.73
CA GLU A 113 -8.60 -14.60 1.12
C GLU A 113 -7.81 -14.22 -0.14
N LEU A 114 -7.55 -12.93 -0.31
CA LEU A 114 -6.68 -12.41 -1.35
C LEU A 114 -5.51 -11.69 -0.67
N VAL A 115 -4.29 -12.07 -1.02
CA VAL A 115 -3.06 -11.50 -0.46
C VAL A 115 -2.35 -10.69 -1.54
N LEU A 116 -2.20 -9.39 -1.32
CA LEU A 116 -1.47 -8.49 -2.21
C LEU A 116 -0.25 -7.92 -1.49
N LYS A 117 0.85 -7.70 -2.22
CA LYS A 117 2.08 -7.11 -1.70
C LYS A 117 2.04 -5.60 -1.78
N ALA A 118 2.33 -4.89 -0.67
CA ALA A 118 2.42 -3.44 -0.62
C ALA A 118 3.77 -2.95 -1.17
N ASN A 119 3.78 -2.23 -2.29
CA ASN A 119 5.01 -1.80 -2.99
C ASN A 119 5.20 -0.29 -3.05
N GLU A 120 4.15 0.51 -2.96
CA GLU A 120 4.23 1.97 -3.05
C GLU A 120 3.40 2.60 -1.93
N ALA A 121 3.99 3.57 -1.21
CA ALA A 121 3.32 4.27 -0.13
C ALA A 121 2.22 5.21 -0.67
N GLY A 122 1.11 5.26 0.03
CA GLY A 122 -0.04 6.10 -0.30
C GLY A 122 -1.37 5.44 0.04
N VAL A 123 -2.46 6.13 -0.22
CA VAL A 123 -3.81 5.58 -0.09
C VAL A 123 -4.19 4.91 -1.41
N THR A 124 -4.53 3.65 -1.35
CA THR A 124 -5.03 2.88 -2.49
C THR A 124 -6.47 2.46 -2.28
N SER A 125 -7.23 2.41 -3.37
CA SER A 125 -8.63 1.96 -3.38
C SER A 125 -8.69 0.59 -4.04
N ASN A 126 -9.11 -0.41 -3.29
CA ASN A 126 -9.31 -1.77 -3.77
C ASN A 126 -10.78 -1.98 -4.09
N LYS A 127 -11.09 -2.42 -5.31
CA LYS A 127 -12.45 -2.64 -5.81
C LYS A 127 -12.59 -4.07 -6.31
N LEU A 128 -13.34 -4.87 -5.58
CA LEU A 128 -13.74 -6.20 -6.02
C LEU A 128 -15.03 -6.15 -6.84
N ARG A 129 -15.08 -6.96 -7.88
CA ARG A 129 -16.26 -7.22 -8.69
C ARG A 129 -16.58 -8.70 -8.70
N VAL A 130 -17.86 -9.04 -8.53
CA VAL A 130 -18.34 -10.41 -8.66
C VAL A 130 -19.45 -10.42 -9.70
N ARG A 131 -19.30 -11.23 -10.73
CA ARG A 131 -20.32 -11.45 -11.76
C ARG A 131 -20.84 -12.89 -11.71
N GLY A 132 -22.02 -13.11 -12.27
CA GLY A 132 -22.63 -14.44 -12.41
C GLY A 132 -23.61 -14.48 -13.58
N ASP A 133 -24.19 -15.64 -13.82
CA ASP A 133 -25.22 -15.83 -14.84
C ASP A 133 -26.42 -14.91 -14.59
N ALA A 134 -27.30 -14.78 -15.56
CA ALA A 134 -28.47 -13.90 -15.51
C ALA A 134 -28.13 -12.43 -15.22
N ASN A 135 -26.94 -11.96 -15.65
CA ASN A 135 -26.44 -10.59 -15.42
C ASN A 135 -26.30 -10.21 -13.93
N LEU A 136 -26.03 -11.19 -13.08
CA LEU A 136 -25.71 -10.90 -11.68
C LEU A 136 -24.40 -10.12 -11.59
N LEU A 137 -24.41 -9.05 -10.82
CA LEU A 137 -23.25 -8.20 -10.57
C LEU A 137 -23.30 -7.65 -9.14
N ALA A 138 -22.19 -7.74 -8.43
CA ALA A 138 -21.97 -7.10 -7.14
C ALA A 138 -20.58 -6.49 -7.11
N GLU A 139 -20.41 -5.34 -6.47
CA GLU A 139 -19.14 -4.65 -6.32
C GLU A 139 -19.00 -4.15 -4.88
N HIS A 140 -17.77 -4.17 -4.38
CA HIS A 140 -17.45 -3.57 -3.09
C HIS A 140 -16.10 -2.88 -3.18
N THR A 141 -15.92 -1.75 -2.48
CA THR A 141 -14.70 -0.95 -2.52
C THR A 141 -14.28 -0.56 -1.12
N ILE A 142 -13.01 -0.75 -0.78
CA ILE A 142 -12.40 -0.27 0.45
C ILE A 142 -11.12 0.53 0.16
N GLN A 143 -10.66 1.28 1.16
CA GLN A 143 -9.39 1.99 1.07
C GLN A 143 -8.39 1.40 2.07
N VAL A 144 -7.13 1.29 1.64
CA VAL A 144 -6.00 0.87 2.46
C VAL A 144 -4.91 1.92 2.35
N GLU A 145 -4.35 2.35 3.48
CA GLU A 145 -3.20 3.24 3.54
C GLU A 145 -1.92 2.42 3.65
N ILE A 146 -1.06 2.49 2.62
CA ILE A 146 0.28 1.91 2.66
C ILE A 146 1.21 2.97 3.26
N ILE A 147 1.71 2.70 4.47
CA ILE A 147 2.61 3.58 5.19
C ILE A 147 4.07 3.22 4.92
N ALA A 148 4.94 4.23 4.86
CA ALA A 148 6.38 4.02 4.68
C ALA A 148 7.19 5.07 5.45
N PRO A 149 8.35 4.72 6.02
CA PRO A 149 9.30 5.70 6.53
C PRO A 149 10.03 6.39 5.38
N LYS A 150 10.50 7.63 5.61
CA LYS A 150 11.31 8.38 4.65
C LYS A 150 12.37 9.19 5.38
N LEU A 151 13.59 8.69 5.37
CA LEU A 151 14.72 9.37 6.00
C LEU A 151 15.26 10.49 5.10
N LEU A 152 15.41 11.68 5.66
CA LEU A 152 16.09 12.82 5.07
C LEU A 152 17.22 13.26 5.99
N VAL A 153 18.40 13.54 5.44
CA VAL A 153 19.52 14.12 6.15
C VAL A 153 20.02 15.38 5.46
N GLY A 154 20.62 16.28 6.21
CA GLY A 154 21.18 17.53 5.72
C GLY A 154 22.37 18.01 6.52
N LEU A 155 23.23 18.82 5.90
CA LEU A 155 24.35 19.49 6.51
C LEU A 155 24.25 20.99 6.30
N ALA A 156 24.36 21.76 7.39
CA ALA A 156 24.48 23.20 7.36
C ALA A 156 25.80 23.64 7.98
N GLY A 157 26.42 24.65 7.39
CA GLY A 157 27.68 25.22 7.88
C GLY A 157 28.10 26.46 7.08
N PRO A 158 29.18 27.16 7.45
CA PRO A 158 29.64 28.33 6.72
C PRO A 158 30.21 27.93 5.35
N ARG A 159 29.89 28.68 4.33
CA ARG A 159 30.46 28.51 2.96
C ARG A 159 31.94 28.91 2.88
N ARG A 160 32.40 29.77 3.79
CA ARG A 160 33.81 30.24 3.85
C ARG A 160 34.31 30.20 5.28
N ARG A 161 35.57 29.80 5.48
CA ARG A 161 36.25 29.79 6.77
C ARG A 161 37.72 30.07 6.58
N TYR A 162 38.40 30.48 7.67
CA TYR A 162 39.82 30.67 7.67
C TYR A 162 40.54 29.44 8.24
N LEU A 163 41.77 29.21 7.74
CA LEU A 163 42.66 28.20 8.26
C LEU A 163 42.86 28.37 9.78
N ASP A 164 43.01 27.28 10.52
CA ASP A 164 43.19 27.23 11.96
C ASP A 164 42.03 27.89 12.80
N ARG A 165 40.86 28.08 12.18
CA ARG A 165 39.68 28.56 12.87
C ARG A 165 38.58 27.49 12.88
N GLN A 166 38.28 26.99 14.08
CA GLN A 166 37.19 25.98 14.23
C GLN A 166 35.94 26.38 13.49
N VAL A 167 35.32 25.40 12.89
CA VAL A 167 34.08 25.51 12.15
C VAL A 167 33.05 24.55 12.75
N LYS A 168 31.85 25.05 12.92
CA LYS A 168 30.69 24.31 13.40
C LYS A 168 29.78 23.97 12.23
N TYR A 169 29.46 22.69 12.12
CA TYR A 169 28.46 22.16 11.19
C TYR A 169 27.27 21.63 11.99
N GLN A 170 26.08 21.81 11.44
CA GLN A 170 24.85 21.24 11.97
C GLN A 170 24.44 20.11 11.05
N VAL A 171 24.30 18.94 11.62
CA VAL A 171 23.83 17.72 10.94
C VAL A 171 22.37 17.55 11.30
N ALA A 172 21.49 17.75 10.34
CA ALA A 172 20.05 17.64 10.52
C ALA A 172 19.55 16.29 9.96
N PHE A 173 18.52 15.73 10.60
CA PHE A 173 17.87 14.51 10.15
C PHE A 173 16.37 14.57 10.45
N ARG A 174 15.57 13.92 9.59
CA ARG A 174 14.10 13.91 9.70
C ARG A 174 13.52 12.66 9.07
N ASN A 175 12.49 12.12 9.71
CA ASN A 175 11.60 11.16 9.06
C ASN A 175 10.40 11.91 8.43
N ALA A 176 10.45 12.09 7.12
CA ALA A 176 9.39 12.74 6.34
C ALA A 176 8.29 11.75 5.85
N GLY A 177 8.35 10.50 6.31
CA GLY A 177 7.40 9.45 5.96
C GLY A 177 6.21 9.36 6.90
N THR A 178 5.41 8.29 6.68
CA THR A 178 4.18 7.99 7.43
C THR A 178 4.32 6.81 8.40
N ALA A 179 5.46 6.09 8.34
CA ALA A 179 5.81 5.00 9.26
C ALA A 179 7.08 5.33 10.05
N ILE A 180 7.33 4.59 11.14
CA ILE A 180 8.54 4.73 11.96
C ILE A 180 9.74 4.24 11.17
N ALA A 181 10.81 5.04 11.09
CA ALA A 181 12.12 4.58 10.65
C ALA A 181 12.85 3.93 11.84
N LYS A 182 13.29 2.68 11.70
CA LYS A 182 14.02 1.94 12.72
C LYS A 182 15.48 1.79 12.35
N ASN A 183 16.33 1.62 13.37
CA ASN A 183 17.77 1.41 13.23
C ASN A 183 18.41 2.49 12.33
N VAL A 184 18.16 3.76 12.71
CA VAL A 184 18.65 4.91 11.94
C VAL A 184 20.12 5.13 12.28
N GLU A 185 20.98 5.08 11.27
CA GLU A 185 22.40 5.35 11.37
C GLU A 185 22.75 6.57 10.53
N LEU A 186 23.54 7.47 11.10
CA LEU A 186 24.05 8.67 10.46
C LEU A 186 25.57 8.61 10.43
N ALA A 187 26.17 8.83 9.27
CA ALA A 187 27.61 8.91 9.10
C ALA A 187 28.00 10.21 8.41
N THR A 188 28.82 11.05 9.06
CA THR A 188 29.35 12.27 8.43
C THR A 188 30.84 12.10 8.16
N TYR A 189 31.19 12.02 6.89
CA TYR A 189 32.57 11.90 6.39
C TYR A 189 33.18 13.29 6.23
N LEU A 190 34.36 13.48 6.78
CA LEU A 190 35.14 14.73 6.71
C LEU A 190 36.19 14.63 5.59
N SER A 191 36.43 15.73 4.89
CA SER A 191 37.59 15.80 4.00
C SER A 191 38.89 15.82 4.82
N ARG A 192 39.99 15.37 4.21
CA ARG A 192 41.33 15.31 4.86
C ARG A 192 41.84 16.67 5.34
N GLY A 193 41.34 17.78 4.78
CA GLY A 193 41.69 19.14 5.19
C GLY A 193 40.90 19.65 6.41
N LEU A 194 40.05 18.81 7.00
CA LEU A 194 39.32 19.08 8.24
C LEU A 194 39.74 18.09 9.33
N LYS A 195 40.24 18.56 10.48
CA LYS A 195 40.49 17.74 11.64
C LYS A 195 39.26 17.72 12.54
N PHE A 196 38.85 16.55 12.95
CA PHE A 196 37.77 16.41 13.95
C PHE A 196 38.17 17.05 15.28
N VAL A 197 37.24 17.76 15.92
CA VAL A 197 37.44 18.39 17.25
C VAL A 197 36.48 17.78 18.26
N SER A 198 35.18 17.88 18.00
CA SER A 198 34.14 17.36 18.89
C SER A 198 32.82 17.22 18.16
N THR A 199 31.91 16.50 18.80
CA THR A 199 30.50 16.36 18.33
C THR A 199 29.55 16.30 19.52
N SER A 200 28.28 16.59 19.28
CA SER A 200 27.19 16.40 20.25
C SER A 200 26.41 15.10 19.95
N GLY A 201 25.38 14.81 20.76
CA GLY A 201 24.42 13.73 20.50
C GLY A 201 25.03 12.32 20.61
N LYS A 202 26.06 12.12 21.44
CA LYS A 202 26.77 10.83 21.62
C LYS A 202 27.44 10.31 20.34
N GLY A 203 27.76 11.19 19.39
CA GLY A 203 28.46 10.82 18.17
C GLY A 203 29.85 10.25 18.46
N GLN A 204 30.25 9.26 17.67
CA GLN A 204 31.57 8.58 17.79
C GLN A 204 32.39 8.86 16.54
N TYR A 205 33.61 9.38 16.74
CA TYR A 205 34.53 9.60 15.64
C TYR A 205 35.39 8.37 15.39
N ASP A 206 35.41 7.89 14.15
CA ASP A 206 36.34 6.87 13.67
C ASP A 206 37.42 7.53 12.80
N SER A 207 38.69 7.35 13.22
CA SER A 207 39.84 7.90 12.51
C SER A 207 40.20 7.13 11.24
N ARG A 208 39.78 5.88 11.08
CA ARG A 208 40.05 5.05 9.88
C ARG A 208 39.26 5.56 8.70
N ASP A 209 37.95 5.80 8.94
CA ASP A 209 37.03 6.29 7.91
C ASP A 209 37.00 7.81 7.83
N HIS A 210 37.64 8.48 8.84
CA HIS A 210 37.58 9.93 9.02
C HIS A 210 36.15 10.45 9.05
N ALA A 211 35.30 9.77 9.82
CA ALA A 211 33.88 10.00 9.90
C ALA A 211 33.37 10.02 11.35
N VAL A 212 32.22 10.67 11.54
CA VAL A 212 31.47 10.66 12.81
C VAL A 212 30.19 9.92 12.62
N TYR A 213 29.88 9.01 13.52
CA TYR A 213 28.71 8.15 13.51
C TYR A 213 27.76 8.46 14.66
N TRP A 214 26.45 8.45 14.38
CA TRP A 214 25.37 8.50 15.37
C TRP A 214 24.38 7.41 15.06
N SER A 215 23.81 6.81 16.10
CA SER A 215 22.79 5.77 16.00
C SER A 215 21.57 6.17 16.81
N LEU A 216 20.38 5.95 16.22
CA LEU A 216 19.09 6.15 16.85
C LEU A 216 18.24 4.89 16.63
N ASP A 217 17.66 4.38 17.72
CA ASP A 217 16.84 3.16 17.65
C ASP A 217 15.64 3.35 16.71
N GLN A 218 15.02 4.53 16.75
CA GLN A 218 13.89 4.87 15.92
C GLN A 218 13.71 6.38 15.73
N LEU A 219 13.02 6.73 14.66
CA LEU A 219 12.59 8.09 14.34
C LEU A 219 11.12 8.06 13.91
N ALA A 220 10.23 8.64 14.72
CA ALA A 220 8.79 8.65 14.45
C ALA A 220 8.44 9.46 13.18
N PRO A 221 7.27 9.24 12.54
CA PRO A 221 6.79 10.07 11.46
C PRO A 221 6.77 11.55 11.82
N GLY A 222 7.37 12.40 10.97
CA GLY A 222 7.48 13.83 11.19
C GLY A 222 8.54 14.25 12.23
N GLN A 223 9.13 13.31 12.96
CA GLN A 223 10.18 13.63 13.93
C GLN A 223 11.43 14.11 13.22
N GLU A 224 12.04 15.16 13.78
CA GLU A 224 13.30 15.76 13.33
C GLU A 224 14.24 15.99 14.50
N GLY A 225 15.52 16.07 14.20
CA GLY A 225 16.55 16.39 15.17
C GLY A 225 17.81 16.91 14.47
N ASP A 226 18.72 17.42 15.29
CA ASP A 226 20.01 17.86 14.83
C ASP A 226 21.11 17.55 15.84
N VAL A 227 22.34 17.41 15.33
CA VAL A 227 23.56 17.27 16.12
C VAL A 227 24.65 18.18 15.58
N GLU A 228 25.57 18.59 16.44
CA GLU A 228 26.66 19.49 16.09
C GLU A 228 27.94 18.70 15.82
N LEU A 229 28.67 19.10 14.79
CA LEU A 229 30.00 18.63 14.48
C LEU A 229 30.94 19.82 14.41
N ILE A 230 32.01 19.82 15.23
CA ILE A 230 33.06 20.83 15.24
C ILE A 230 34.30 20.26 14.60
N ALA A 231 34.85 20.95 13.60
CA ALA A 231 36.05 20.60 12.90
C ALA A 231 37.02 21.79 12.84
N LEU A 232 38.31 21.48 12.70
CA LEU A 232 39.40 22.47 12.52
C LEU A 232 39.92 22.35 11.07
N PRO A 233 39.78 23.37 10.25
CA PRO A 233 40.45 23.40 8.94
C PRO A 233 41.93 23.44 9.08
N VAL A 234 42.64 22.44 8.49
CA VAL A 234 44.12 22.31 8.50
C VAL A 234 44.72 22.43 7.09
N ALA A 235 43.89 22.57 6.07
CA ALA A 235 44.28 22.86 4.68
C ALA A 235 43.36 23.91 4.04
N THR A 236 43.94 24.74 3.18
CA THR A 236 43.19 25.71 2.37
C THR A 236 42.49 25.03 1.17
N GLY A 237 41.53 25.73 0.56
CA GLY A 237 40.76 25.23 -0.60
C GLY A 237 39.42 24.67 -0.20
N GLU A 238 38.77 23.95 -1.11
CA GLU A 238 37.46 23.35 -0.89
C GLU A 238 37.53 22.15 0.05
N GLN A 239 36.76 22.22 1.13
CA GLN A 239 36.61 21.13 2.09
C GLN A 239 35.17 20.61 2.00
N LYS A 240 35.00 19.35 1.59
CA LYS A 240 33.71 18.70 1.44
C LYS A 240 33.41 17.83 2.65
N LEU A 241 32.18 17.93 3.12
CA LEU A 241 31.60 17.00 4.09
C LEU A 241 30.44 16.29 3.40
N ARG A 242 30.35 15.00 3.60
CA ARG A 242 29.23 14.18 3.11
C ARG A 242 28.55 13.51 4.30
N ILE A 243 27.26 13.71 4.44
CA ILE A 243 26.43 12.92 5.36
C ILE A 243 25.71 11.82 4.59
N GLU A 244 25.64 10.67 5.21
CA GLU A 244 24.83 9.53 4.79
C GLU A 244 23.97 9.11 5.97
N GLY A 245 22.68 8.99 5.75
CA GLY A 245 21.71 8.42 6.68
C GLY A 245 21.16 7.13 6.11
N THR A 246 21.15 6.07 6.91
CA THR A 246 20.57 4.77 6.55
C THR A 246 19.57 4.32 7.61
N ALA A 247 18.66 3.44 7.25
CA ALA A 247 17.72 2.81 8.17
C ALA A 247 17.22 1.48 7.59
N ASP A 248 16.41 0.76 8.37
CA ASP A 248 15.73 -0.46 7.88
C ASP A 248 14.98 -0.22 6.57
N LEU A 249 14.55 -1.29 5.93
CA LEU A 249 13.88 -1.31 4.62
C LEU A 249 14.74 -0.73 3.47
N GLY A 250 16.07 -0.71 3.63
CA GLY A 250 16.99 -0.19 2.63
C GLY A 250 16.93 1.32 2.44
N LEU A 251 16.43 2.06 3.42
CA LEU A 251 16.41 3.51 3.37
C LEU A 251 17.84 4.07 3.36
N SER A 252 18.10 4.97 2.44
CA SER A 252 19.35 5.72 2.36
C SER A 252 19.09 7.13 1.83
N HIS A 253 19.73 8.11 2.43
CA HIS A 253 19.75 9.49 1.93
C HIS A 253 21.11 10.11 2.19
N THR A 254 21.63 10.84 1.20
CA THR A 254 22.94 11.49 1.27
C THR A 254 22.83 12.98 1.00
N PHE A 255 23.70 13.76 1.62
CA PHE A 255 23.81 15.19 1.37
C PHE A 255 25.29 15.62 1.48
N GLU A 256 25.71 16.60 0.67
CA GLU A 256 27.06 17.16 0.69
C GLU A 256 27.05 18.65 0.99
N HIS A 257 28.02 19.10 1.76
CA HIS A 257 28.28 20.52 2.03
C HIS A 257 29.75 20.86 1.73
N THR A 258 29.98 22.00 1.13
CA THR A 258 31.33 22.49 0.82
C THR A 258 31.61 23.77 1.56
N THR A 259 32.75 23.83 2.27
CA THR A 259 33.32 25.02 2.89
C THR A 259 34.64 25.39 2.20
N VAL A 260 34.78 26.59 1.70
CA VAL A 260 36.04 27.12 1.15
C VAL A 260 36.88 27.66 2.32
N VAL A 261 38.09 27.09 2.50
CA VAL A 261 39.02 27.51 3.51
C VAL A 261 40.09 28.43 2.93
N GLU A 262 40.17 29.64 3.47
CA GLU A 262 41.14 30.67 3.06
C GLU A 262 42.25 30.83 4.08
N ALA A 263 43.46 31.15 3.61
CA ALA A 263 44.53 31.56 4.51
C ALA A 263 44.24 32.94 5.14
N ILE A 264 44.56 33.15 6.38
CA ILE A 264 44.50 34.45 7.01
C ILE A 264 45.56 35.33 6.31
N LYS A 265 45.14 36.33 5.56
CA LYS A 265 46.07 37.36 5.05
C LYS A 265 46.64 38.07 6.28
N GLN A 266 47.93 37.84 6.59
CA GLN A 266 48.67 38.72 7.52
C GLN A 266 48.62 40.13 6.93
N GLY A 267 47.93 41.01 7.64
CA GLY A 267 47.95 42.43 7.25
C GLY A 267 49.41 42.91 7.21
N ALA A 268 49.80 43.45 6.06
CA ALA A 268 51.08 44.15 5.95
C ALA A 268 51.11 45.20 7.05
N ARG A 269 52.03 45.03 8.04
CA ARG A 269 52.38 46.12 8.92
C ARG A 269 52.86 47.25 8.02
N ARG A 270 52.11 48.32 7.94
CA ARG A 270 52.60 49.56 7.37
C ARG A 270 53.76 50.04 8.23
N PRO A 271 54.86 50.49 7.64
CA PRO A 271 56.00 51.04 8.30
C PRO A 271 55.68 52.33 9.06
#